data_313c3d1eb83296d882ec7a374b14bfc0
#
_entry.id   313c3d1eb83296d882ec7a374b14bfc0
#
_cell.length_a   1.000
_cell.length_b   1.000
_cell.length_c   1.000
_cell.angle_alpha   90.00
_cell.angle_beta   90.00
_cell.angle_gamma   90.00
#
_symmetry.space_group_name_H-M   'P 1'
#
loop_
_entity.id
_entity.type
_entity.pdbx_description
1 polymer ?
#
loop_
_entity_poly.entity_id
_entity_poly.type
_entity_poly.pdbx_seq_one_letter_code
_entity_poly.pdbx_strand_id
1 'polypeptide(L)'
;NKKIDRTRIAKNPVGMVCKELQADVHLVYVEESYVKKFTDIINKVGLDVDRIYLNPYTSAKGTLDGEAWKLGVIYVDIGYASTSVTIVKKEKVLYARVIPLGETHYITDLMSRFNISESDSAEIIKKLKNKEFEADATIRCGTKKILLKDVKDIISARTEDIVQYIKDTIEISSFNEIFQKGIVLSGGTIEIEGVYEQIANSFNYKVRRIEPIPLKGLSNPSYSDAVV
;
A
#
# COMPACT_ATOMS: atom_id res chain seq x y z
N ASN A 1 24.15 -2.79 5.65
CA ASN A 1 25.35 -3.34 6.31
C ASN A 1 26.31 -2.19 6.57
N LYS A 2 27.04 -2.28 7.70
CA LYS A 2 28.12 -1.33 8.01
C LYS A 2 29.38 -2.14 8.26
N LYS A 3 30.47 -1.79 7.58
CA LYS A 3 31.77 -2.44 7.74
C LYS A 3 32.79 -1.42 8.17
N ILE A 4 33.61 -1.78 9.16
CA ILE A 4 34.73 -0.99 9.64
C ILE A 4 36.00 -1.62 9.10
N ASP A 5 36.86 -0.81 8.50
CA ASP A 5 38.14 -1.21 7.90
C ASP A 5 38.00 -2.44 6.99
N ARG A 6 36.91 -2.49 6.19
CA ARG A 6 36.53 -3.52 5.20
C ARG A 6 36.18 -4.91 5.77
N THR A 7 36.53 -5.19 6.99
CA THR A 7 36.45 -6.57 7.56
C THR A 7 35.45 -6.70 8.69
N ARG A 8 35.36 -5.72 9.58
CA ARG A 8 34.55 -5.81 10.80
C ARG A 8 33.12 -5.31 10.56
N ILE A 9 32.13 -6.20 10.70
CA ILE A 9 30.72 -5.81 10.65
C ILE A 9 30.33 -5.17 11.99
N ALA A 10 29.80 -3.93 11.95
CA ALA A 10 29.31 -3.22 13.12
C ALA A 10 27.82 -2.92 13.01
N LYS A 11 27.04 -3.29 14.02
CA LYS A 11 25.61 -2.93 14.11
C LYS A 11 25.45 -1.42 14.34
N ASN A 12 26.24 -0.85 15.24
CA ASN A 12 26.35 0.57 15.47
C ASN A 12 27.84 0.99 15.54
N PRO A 13 28.37 1.74 14.54
CA PRO A 13 29.75 2.16 14.52
C PRO A 13 30.02 3.46 15.29
N VAL A 14 29.00 4.11 15.84
CA VAL A 14 29.18 5.37 16.58
C VAL A 14 30.12 5.18 17.77
N GLY A 15 31.12 6.03 17.88
CA GLY A 15 32.17 5.96 18.93
C GLY A 15 33.31 4.97 18.63
N MET A 16 33.28 4.24 17.50
CA MET A 16 34.37 3.36 17.12
C MET A 16 35.43 4.10 16.30
N VAL A 17 36.71 3.90 16.65
CA VAL A 17 37.83 4.43 15.87
C VAL A 17 38.05 3.53 14.65
N CYS A 18 38.10 4.11 13.47
CA CYS A 18 38.37 3.39 12.21
C CYS A 18 39.01 4.34 11.18
N LYS A 19 39.69 3.74 10.20
CA LYS A 19 40.24 4.47 9.05
C LYS A 19 39.21 4.58 7.92
N GLU A 20 38.35 3.58 7.78
CA GLU A 20 37.33 3.52 6.73
C GLU A 20 36.02 2.97 7.29
N LEU A 21 34.89 3.67 6.99
CA LEU A 21 33.55 3.20 7.27
C LEU A 21 32.82 3.00 5.96
N GLN A 22 32.46 1.76 5.64
CA GLN A 22 31.60 1.41 4.51
C GLN A 22 30.19 1.13 5.01
N ALA A 23 29.18 1.77 4.41
CA ALA A 23 27.78 1.57 4.76
C ALA A 23 26.93 1.44 3.49
N ASP A 24 26.09 0.39 3.46
CA ASP A 24 25.01 0.31 2.47
C ASP A 24 23.81 1.09 3.01
N VAL A 25 23.34 2.06 2.26
CA VAL A 25 22.23 2.93 2.62
C VAL A 25 21.11 2.83 1.59
N HIS A 26 19.87 2.84 2.08
CA HIS A 26 18.68 3.02 1.25
C HIS A 26 18.34 4.51 1.29
N LEU A 27 18.32 5.14 0.11
CA LEU A 27 18.00 6.56 -0.03
C LEU A 27 16.63 6.70 -0.68
N VAL A 28 15.80 7.54 -0.09
CA VAL A 28 14.48 7.90 -0.62
C VAL A 28 14.49 9.39 -0.90
N TYR A 29 14.08 9.75 -2.11
CA TYR A 29 14.01 11.13 -2.55
C TYR A 29 12.56 11.54 -2.76
N VAL A 30 12.28 12.80 -2.46
CA VAL A 30 11.02 13.46 -2.76
C VAL A 30 11.36 14.87 -3.27
N GLU A 31 10.59 15.38 -4.20
CA GLU A 31 10.75 16.76 -4.66
C GLU A 31 10.47 17.74 -3.51
N GLU A 32 11.35 18.70 -3.30
CA GLU A 32 11.21 19.74 -2.29
C GLU A 32 9.92 20.53 -2.45
N SER A 33 9.49 20.76 -3.68
CA SER A 33 8.23 21.43 -4.02
C SER A 33 7.01 20.75 -3.39
N TYR A 34 6.99 19.41 -3.34
CA TYR A 34 5.92 18.65 -2.69
C TYR A 34 5.93 18.88 -1.18
N VAL A 35 7.09 18.73 -0.55
CA VAL A 35 7.25 18.95 0.89
C VAL A 35 6.81 20.35 1.27
N LYS A 36 7.30 21.37 0.56
CA LYS A 36 6.96 22.76 0.79
C LYS A 36 5.47 23.02 0.65
N LYS A 37 4.83 22.49 -0.41
CA LYS A 37 3.41 22.68 -0.63
C LYS A 37 2.55 22.16 0.55
N PHE A 38 2.84 20.97 1.08
CA PHE A 38 2.12 20.43 2.23
C PHE A 38 2.43 21.22 3.51
N THR A 39 3.69 21.56 3.74
CA THR A 39 4.11 22.36 4.90
C THR A 39 3.42 23.74 4.90
N ASP A 40 3.37 24.40 3.73
CA ASP A 40 2.71 25.72 3.60
C ASP A 40 1.21 25.64 3.87
N ILE A 41 0.54 24.55 3.46
CA ILE A 41 -0.89 24.36 3.74
C ILE A 41 -1.14 24.18 5.26
N ILE A 42 -0.30 23.38 5.92
CA ILE A 42 -0.42 23.13 7.36
C ILE A 42 -0.13 24.40 8.15
N ASN A 43 0.91 25.15 7.77
CA ASN A 43 1.26 26.42 8.41
C ASN A 43 0.16 27.48 8.27
N LYS A 44 -0.57 27.50 7.13
CA LYS A 44 -1.69 28.43 6.92
C LYS A 44 -2.86 28.23 7.89
N VAL A 45 -3.02 27.04 8.45
CA VAL A 45 -4.02 26.78 9.50
C VAL A 45 -3.46 26.95 10.92
N GLY A 46 -2.26 27.50 11.06
CA GLY A 46 -1.64 27.81 12.35
C GLY A 46 -0.97 26.64 13.05
N LEU A 47 -0.63 25.59 12.31
CA LEU A 47 0.09 24.42 12.82
C LEU A 47 1.51 24.37 12.25
N ASP A 48 2.44 23.88 13.07
CA ASP A 48 3.82 23.63 12.65
C ASP A 48 4.05 22.16 12.30
N VAL A 49 4.89 21.90 11.29
CA VAL A 49 5.30 20.55 10.90
C VAL A 49 6.60 20.18 11.62
N ASP A 50 6.52 19.29 12.60
CA ASP A 50 7.71 18.78 13.32
C ASP A 50 8.51 17.83 12.46
N ARG A 51 7.87 16.85 11.80
CA ARG A 51 8.54 15.81 11.01
C ARG A 51 7.71 15.35 9.83
N ILE A 52 8.43 14.87 8.82
CA ILE A 52 7.84 14.27 7.62
C ILE A 52 8.35 12.83 7.52
N TYR A 53 7.45 11.91 7.30
CA TYR A 53 7.73 10.50 7.16
C TYR A 53 7.26 9.98 5.80
N LEU A 54 7.95 8.96 5.30
CA LEU A 54 7.57 8.27 4.08
C LEU A 54 6.39 7.33 4.38
N ASN A 55 5.26 7.49 3.68
CA ASN A 55 4.06 6.70 3.88
C ASN A 55 4.31 5.17 3.82
N PRO A 56 4.97 4.59 2.79
CA PRO A 56 5.28 3.16 2.78
C PRO A 56 6.00 2.62 4.03
N TYR A 57 6.86 3.45 4.64
CA TYR A 57 7.55 3.08 5.88
C TYR A 57 6.62 3.12 7.09
N THR A 58 5.84 4.20 7.22
CA THR A 58 4.95 4.38 8.39
C THR A 58 3.81 3.38 8.38
N SER A 59 3.18 3.13 7.22
CA SER A 59 2.15 2.11 7.07
C SER A 59 2.66 0.72 7.44
N ALA A 60 3.84 0.34 6.91
CA ALA A 60 4.46 -0.92 7.29
C ALA A 60 4.80 -0.99 8.79
N LYS A 61 5.24 0.15 9.39
CA LYS A 61 5.62 0.21 10.80
C LYS A 61 4.42 0.11 11.74
N GLY A 62 3.31 0.71 11.39
CA GLY A 62 2.08 0.68 12.18
C GLY A 62 1.29 -0.62 12.05
N THR A 63 1.55 -1.41 11.00
CA THR A 63 0.75 -2.57 10.65
C THR A 63 1.46 -3.89 10.93
N LEU A 64 2.77 -3.99 10.62
CA LEU A 64 3.53 -5.23 10.71
C LEU A 64 4.03 -5.50 12.13
N ASP A 65 3.91 -6.76 12.57
CA ASP A 65 4.49 -7.22 13.82
C ASP A 65 6.03 -7.32 13.77
N GLY A 66 6.65 -7.40 14.94
CA GLY A 66 8.11 -7.49 15.06
C GLY A 66 8.72 -8.74 14.41
N GLU A 67 7.94 -9.80 14.28
CA GLU A 67 8.39 -11.04 13.65
C GLU A 67 8.48 -10.88 12.12
N ALA A 68 7.47 -10.22 11.49
CA ALA A 68 7.50 -9.89 10.08
C ALA A 68 8.71 -8.99 9.73
N TRP A 69 9.01 -7.99 10.57
CA TRP A 69 10.19 -7.14 10.40
C TRP A 69 11.50 -7.92 10.45
N LYS A 70 11.61 -8.97 11.27
CA LYS A 70 12.82 -9.79 11.39
C LYS A 70 12.96 -10.79 10.26
N LEU A 71 11.92 -11.57 10.00
CA LEU A 71 11.97 -12.71 9.09
C LEU A 71 11.86 -12.32 7.62
N GLY A 72 11.24 -11.19 7.33
CA GLY A 72 11.05 -10.67 6.01
C GLY A 72 9.64 -10.87 5.48
N VAL A 73 9.10 -9.80 4.88
CA VAL A 73 7.77 -9.73 4.31
C VAL A 73 7.73 -8.70 3.19
N ILE A 74 6.86 -8.90 2.23
CA ILE A 74 6.45 -7.91 1.24
C ILE A 74 5.14 -7.31 1.75
N TYR A 75 5.15 -6.05 2.08
CA TYR A 75 3.97 -5.30 2.51
C TYR A 75 3.43 -4.49 1.34
N VAL A 76 2.15 -4.67 1.03
CA VAL A 76 1.45 -4.00 -0.05
C VAL A 76 0.24 -3.28 0.54
N ASP A 77 0.19 -1.99 0.35
CA ASP A 77 -0.91 -1.13 0.79
C ASP A 77 -1.60 -0.53 -0.44
N ILE A 78 -2.85 -0.97 -0.69
CA ILE A 78 -3.64 -0.54 -1.84
C ILE A 78 -4.65 0.50 -1.36
N GLY A 79 -4.24 1.76 -1.50
CA GLY A 79 -5.01 2.91 -1.05
C GLY A 79 -5.94 3.48 -2.11
N TYR A 80 -6.45 4.69 -1.84
CA TYR A 80 -7.40 5.37 -2.71
C TYR A 80 -6.78 5.77 -4.06
N ALA A 81 -5.62 6.43 -4.06
CA ALA A 81 -4.96 6.95 -5.27
C ALA A 81 -3.71 6.15 -5.69
N SER A 82 -3.16 5.33 -4.81
CA SER A 82 -1.89 4.66 -5.05
C SER A 82 -1.78 3.34 -4.32
N THR A 83 -0.88 2.49 -4.83
CA THR A 83 -0.46 1.25 -4.20
C THR A 83 1.00 1.38 -3.80
N SER A 84 1.33 1.14 -2.54
CA SER A 84 2.70 1.10 -2.07
C SER A 84 3.17 -0.34 -1.86
N VAL A 85 4.38 -0.63 -2.30
CA VAL A 85 5.05 -1.92 -2.10
C VAL A 85 6.30 -1.69 -1.27
N THR A 86 6.35 -2.28 -0.09
CA THR A 86 7.47 -2.14 0.86
C THR A 86 8.04 -3.51 1.19
N ILE A 87 9.32 -3.69 0.96
CA ILE A 87 10.04 -4.93 1.27
C ILE A 87 10.84 -4.72 2.53
N VAL A 88 10.53 -5.46 3.58
CA VAL A 88 11.22 -5.38 4.87
C VAL A 88 11.87 -6.71 5.24
N LYS A 89 13.06 -6.66 5.83
CA LYS A 89 13.77 -7.81 6.41
C LYS A 89 14.86 -7.36 7.36
N LYS A 90 15.13 -8.15 8.39
CA LYS A 90 16.16 -7.85 9.40
C LYS A 90 15.99 -6.44 10.00
N GLU A 91 14.75 -6.10 10.33
CA GLU A 91 14.36 -4.82 10.93
C GLU A 91 14.68 -3.58 10.05
N LYS A 92 14.74 -3.76 8.71
CA LYS A 92 15.06 -2.70 7.76
C LYS A 92 14.10 -2.72 6.58
N VAL A 93 13.82 -1.56 6.05
CA VAL A 93 13.25 -1.41 4.71
C VAL A 93 14.38 -1.63 3.71
N LEU A 94 14.21 -2.63 2.85
CA LEU A 94 15.16 -2.96 1.79
C LEU A 94 14.79 -2.26 0.49
N TYR A 95 13.48 -2.10 0.24
CA TYR A 95 12.95 -1.48 -0.96
C TYR A 95 11.58 -0.88 -0.65
N ALA A 96 11.27 0.25 -1.26
CA ALA A 96 9.94 0.84 -1.22
C ALA A 96 9.65 1.54 -2.56
N ARG A 97 8.45 1.31 -3.09
CA ARG A 97 7.96 1.94 -4.32
C ARG A 97 6.48 2.28 -4.19
N VAL A 98 6.10 3.42 -4.73
CA VAL A 98 4.71 3.82 -4.87
C VAL A 98 4.32 3.72 -6.34
N ILE A 99 3.24 3.01 -6.61
CA ILE A 99 2.62 2.82 -7.91
C ILE A 99 1.39 3.76 -7.93
N PRO A 100 1.24 4.65 -8.91
CA PRO A 100 0.11 5.58 -8.97
C PRO A 100 -1.17 4.89 -9.48
N LEU A 101 -1.55 3.78 -8.85
CA LEU A 101 -2.77 3.02 -9.09
C LEU A 101 -3.43 2.69 -7.75
N GLY A 102 -4.71 2.97 -7.63
CA GLY A 102 -5.51 2.72 -6.44
C GLY A 102 -7.00 2.71 -6.78
N GLU A 103 -7.84 2.89 -5.78
CA GLU A 103 -9.31 2.81 -5.91
C GLU A 103 -9.90 3.79 -6.93
N THR A 104 -9.32 4.97 -7.08
CA THR A 104 -9.76 5.96 -8.08
C THR A 104 -9.77 5.40 -9.51
N HIS A 105 -8.91 4.44 -9.81
CA HIS A 105 -8.84 3.83 -11.14
C HIS A 105 -10.03 2.90 -11.40
N TYR A 106 -10.51 2.17 -10.39
CA TYR A 106 -11.75 1.39 -10.50
C TYR A 106 -12.94 2.32 -10.74
N ILE A 107 -13.01 3.46 -10.04
CA ILE A 107 -14.05 4.46 -10.21
C ILE A 107 -14.01 5.00 -11.65
N THR A 108 -12.84 5.39 -12.14
CA THR A 108 -12.65 5.93 -13.50
C THR A 108 -13.01 4.91 -14.57
N ASP A 109 -12.66 3.64 -14.38
CA ASP A 109 -13.00 2.57 -15.33
C ASP A 109 -14.52 2.35 -15.41
N LEU A 110 -15.22 2.35 -14.27
CA LEU A 110 -16.68 2.26 -14.23
C LEU A 110 -17.34 3.47 -14.91
N MET A 111 -16.84 4.70 -14.62
CA MET A 111 -17.30 5.92 -15.29
C MET A 111 -17.18 5.79 -16.80
N SER A 112 -16.02 5.40 -17.28
CA SER A 112 -15.72 5.31 -18.71
C SER A 112 -16.53 4.21 -19.39
N ARG A 113 -16.60 3.04 -18.79
CA ARG A 113 -17.28 1.87 -19.37
C ARG A 113 -18.77 2.05 -19.47
N PHE A 114 -19.39 2.58 -18.41
CA PHE A 114 -20.84 2.71 -18.33
C PHE A 114 -21.34 4.13 -18.63
N ASN A 115 -20.43 5.08 -18.82
CA ASN A 115 -20.73 6.51 -19.01
C ASN A 115 -21.68 7.00 -17.90
N ILE A 116 -21.30 6.79 -16.64
CA ILE A 116 -21.99 7.23 -15.42
C ILE A 116 -21.15 8.25 -14.67
N SER A 117 -21.76 8.92 -13.69
CA SER A 117 -21.06 9.92 -12.89
C SER A 117 -20.01 9.32 -11.95
N GLU A 118 -19.06 10.13 -11.49
CA GLU A 118 -18.10 9.75 -10.46
C GLU A 118 -18.82 9.33 -9.18
N SER A 119 -19.86 10.07 -8.78
CA SER A 119 -20.66 9.76 -7.59
C SER A 119 -21.35 8.41 -7.69
N ASP A 120 -21.94 8.06 -8.84
CA ASP A 120 -22.55 6.75 -9.06
C ASP A 120 -21.52 5.64 -9.01
N SER A 121 -20.35 5.85 -9.62
CA SER A 121 -19.25 4.89 -9.62
C SER A 121 -18.71 4.65 -8.21
N ALA A 122 -18.49 5.72 -7.43
CA ALA A 122 -18.04 5.63 -6.04
C ALA A 122 -19.07 4.91 -5.16
N GLU A 123 -20.38 5.13 -5.39
CA GLU A 123 -21.43 4.43 -4.66
C GLU A 123 -21.47 2.93 -5.00
N ILE A 124 -21.21 2.55 -6.26
CA ILE A 124 -21.07 1.15 -6.67
C ILE A 124 -19.89 0.50 -5.90
N ILE A 125 -18.72 1.15 -5.89
CA ILE A 125 -17.54 0.65 -5.16
C ILE A 125 -17.84 0.49 -3.67
N LYS A 126 -18.48 1.48 -3.05
CA LYS A 126 -18.89 1.42 -1.64
C LYS A 126 -19.80 0.23 -1.35
N LYS A 127 -20.79 -0.04 -2.21
CA LYS A 127 -21.70 -1.19 -2.06
C LYS A 127 -20.98 -2.51 -2.25
N LEU A 128 -20.01 -2.60 -3.18
CA LEU A 128 -19.16 -3.78 -3.34
C LEU A 128 -18.31 -4.06 -2.07
N LYS A 129 -17.77 -3.04 -1.43
CA LYS A 129 -17.04 -3.18 -0.16
C LYS A 129 -17.96 -3.71 0.95
N ASN A 130 -19.18 -3.23 1.02
CA ASN A 130 -20.17 -3.64 2.01
C ASN A 130 -20.87 -4.96 1.68
N LYS A 131 -20.60 -5.56 0.50
CA LYS A 131 -21.28 -6.77 0.00
C LYS A 131 -22.80 -6.62 -0.05
N GLU A 132 -23.28 -5.45 -0.48
CA GLU A 132 -24.71 -5.10 -0.51
C GLU A 132 -25.44 -5.64 -1.76
N PHE A 133 -24.73 -6.27 -2.71
CA PHE A 133 -25.32 -6.78 -3.93
C PHE A 133 -25.60 -8.29 -3.83
N GLU A 134 -26.78 -8.70 -4.31
CA GLU A 134 -27.09 -10.10 -4.62
C GLU A 134 -26.37 -10.55 -5.90
N ALA A 135 -26.18 -11.87 -6.08
CA ALA A 135 -25.32 -12.42 -7.14
C ALA A 135 -25.68 -11.95 -8.56
N ASP A 136 -26.98 -11.82 -8.87
CA ASP A 136 -27.49 -11.43 -10.19
C ASP A 136 -28.08 -10.02 -10.21
N ALA A 137 -27.62 -9.14 -9.30
CA ALA A 137 -28.18 -7.82 -9.16
C ALA A 137 -28.03 -6.97 -10.45
N THR A 138 -29.04 -6.17 -10.71
CA THR A 138 -28.99 -5.09 -11.70
C THR A 138 -28.93 -3.76 -10.99
N ILE A 139 -27.85 -3.02 -11.23
CA ILE A 139 -27.57 -1.74 -10.63
C ILE A 139 -28.24 -0.66 -11.48
N ARG A 140 -28.98 0.26 -10.85
CA ARG A 140 -29.62 1.39 -11.54
C ARG A 140 -28.83 2.67 -11.25
N CYS A 141 -28.36 3.31 -12.32
CA CYS A 141 -27.72 4.63 -12.27
C CYS A 141 -28.50 5.57 -13.21
N GLY A 142 -29.39 6.37 -12.62
CA GLY A 142 -30.35 7.17 -13.41
C GLY A 142 -31.24 6.27 -14.29
N THR A 143 -31.19 6.48 -15.60
CA THR A 143 -31.92 5.69 -16.59
C THR A 143 -31.24 4.39 -17.01
N LYS A 144 -29.97 4.19 -16.60
CA LYS A 144 -29.15 3.04 -17.02
C LYS A 144 -29.33 1.86 -16.08
N LYS A 145 -29.28 0.69 -16.70
CA LYS A 145 -29.27 -0.60 -16.01
C LYS A 145 -27.93 -1.29 -16.29
N ILE A 146 -27.19 -1.62 -15.26
CA ILE A 146 -25.87 -2.23 -15.32
C ILE A 146 -25.92 -3.56 -14.63
N LEU A 147 -25.45 -4.62 -15.27
CA LEU A 147 -25.36 -5.92 -14.64
C LEU A 147 -24.18 -5.97 -13.66
N LEU A 148 -24.38 -6.50 -12.49
CA LEU A 148 -23.32 -6.66 -11.50
C LEU A 148 -22.14 -7.47 -12.06
N LYS A 149 -22.42 -8.46 -12.91
CA LYS A 149 -21.39 -9.24 -13.60
C LYS A 149 -20.45 -8.34 -14.39
N ASP A 150 -20.98 -7.40 -15.19
CA ASP A 150 -20.16 -6.50 -16.01
C ASP A 150 -19.30 -5.58 -15.15
N VAL A 151 -19.82 -5.17 -13.98
CA VAL A 151 -19.04 -4.41 -12.98
C VAL A 151 -17.89 -5.25 -12.43
N LYS A 152 -18.16 -6.52 -12.04
CA LYS A 152 -17.15 -7.43 -11.51
C LYS A 152 -16.05 -7.74 -12.54
N ASP A 153 -16.40 -7.84 -13.82
CA ASP A 153 -15.43 -8.05 -14.90
C ASP A 153 -14.45 -6.86 -15.01
N ILE A 154 -14.93 -5.62 -14.85
CA ILE A 154 -14.08 -4.42 -14.83
C ILE A 154 -13.18 -4.39 -13.59
N ILE A 155 -13.76 -4.69 -12.42
CA ILE A 155 -12.98 -4.77 -11.17
C ILE A 155 -11.86 -5.81 -11.31
N SER A 156 -12.18 -6.98 -11.87
CA SER A 156 -11.20 -8.04 -12.09
C SER A 156 -10.07 -7.58 -13.03
N ALA A 157 -10.39 -6.96 -14.16
CA ALA A 157 -9.39 -6.48 -15.11
C ALA A 157 -8.45 -5.44 -14.48
N ARG A 158 -8.99 -4.47 -13.73
CA ARG A 158 -8.14 -3.48 -13.01
C ARG A 158 -7.28 -4.13 -11.93
N THR A 159 -7.82 -5.15 -11.25
CA THR A 159 -7.05 -5.90 -10.25
C THR A 159 -5.87 -6.63 -10.88
N GLU A 160 -6.03 -7.19 -12.10
CA GLU A 160 -4.94 -7.82 -12.86
C GLU A 160 -3.81 -6.83 -13.16
N ASP A 161 -4.16 -5.61 -13.59
CA ASP A 161 -3.15 -4.56 -13.81
C ASP A 161 -2.37 -4.26 -12.53
N ILE A 162 -3.05 -4.05 -11.41
CA ILE A 162 -2.40 -3.78 -10.11
C ILE A 162 -1.49 -4.94 -9.72
N VAL A 163 -1.95 -6.19 -9.86
CA VAL A 163 -1.15 -7.40 -9.61
C VAL A 163 0.11 -7.41 -10.46
N GLN A 164 0.00 -7.08 -11.75
CA GLN A 164 1.16 -7.06 -12.64
C GLN A 164 2.18 -6.01 -12.19
N TYR A 165 1.74 -4.80 -11.86
CA TYR A 165 2.64 -3.76 -11.34
C TYR A 165 3.30 -4.13 -10.01
N ILE A 166 2.60 -4.87 -9.13
CA ILE A 166 3.19 -5.38 -7.88
C ILE A 166 4.28 -6.42 -8.21
N LYS A 167 4.00 -7.36 -9.14
CA LYS A 167 4.97 -8.37 -9.58
C LYS A 167 6.22 -7.71 -10.17
N ASP A 168 6.05 -6.78 -11.10
CA ASP A 168 7.15 -6.04 -11.71
C ASP A 168 7.98 -5.28 -10.65
N THR A 169 7.31 -4.71 -9.66
CA THR A 169 7.97 -4.00 -8.56
C THR A 169 8.82 -4.94 -7.70
N ILE A 170 8.32 -6.14 -7.42
CA ILE A 170 9.07 -7.16 -6.66
C ILE A 170 10.28 -7.63 -7.48
N GLU A 171 10.11 -7.85 -8.77
CA GLU A 171 11.19 -8.27 -9.68
C GLU A 171 12.29 -7.20 -9.82
N ILE A 172 11.90 -5.95 -10.06
CA ILE A 172 12.83 -4.80 -10.16
C ILE A 172 13.60 -4.59 -8.85
N SER A 173 13.03 -4.92 -7.72
CA SER A 173 13.70 -4.80 -6.41
C SER A 173 14.97 -5.64 -6.31
N SER A 174 15.13 -6.65 -7.17
CA SER A 174 16.23 -7.64 -7.17
C SER A 174 16.37 -8.42 -5.86
N PHE A 175 15.36 -8.43 -5.01
CA PHE A 175 15.31 -9.27 -3.82
C PHE A 175 14.69 -10.62 -4.17
N ASN A 176 15.52 -11.52 -4.70
CA ASN A 176 15.13 -12.89 -5.06
C ASN A 176 15.03 -13.83 -3.84
N GLU A 177 15.04 -13.29 -2.65
CA GLU A 177 14.97 -14.06 -1.41
C GLU A 177 13.52 -14.48 -1.15
N ILE A 178 13.33 -15.72 -0.69
CA ILE A 178 12.04 -16.18 -0.19
C ILE A 178 11.74 -15.42 1.11
N PHE A 179 10.63 -14.71 1.14
CA PHE A 179 10.15 -14.01 2.34
C PHE A 179 9.31 -14.97 3.16
N GLN A 180 9.76 -15.29 4.38
CA GLN A 180 9.13 -16.31 5.24
C GLN A 180 7.69 -15.93 5.64
N LYS A 181 7.39 -14.63 5.74
CA LYS A 181 6.06 -14.13 6.06
C LYS A 181 5.20 -13.85 4.83
N GLY A 182 5.72 -14.11 3.62
CA GLY A 182 4.99 -13.94 2.36
C GLY A 182 4.65 -12.49 2.04
N ILE A 183 3.42 -12.28 1.56
CA ILE A 183 2.87 -10.96 1.23
C ILE A 183 1.81 -10.61 2.25
N VAL A 184 1.84 -9.38 2.72
CA VAL A 184 0.81 -8.79 3.60
C VAL A 184 0.12 -7.68 2.83
N LEU A 185 -1.21 -7.77 2.74
CA LEU A 185 -2.06 -6.77 2.10
C LEU A 185 -2.77 -5.91 3.14
N SER A 186 -2.84 -4.62 2.88
CA SER A 186 -3.67 -3.64 3.60
C SER A 186 -4.24 -2.59 2.65
N GLY A 187 -4.98 -1.64 3.20
CA GLY A 187 -5.61 -0.54 2.48
C GLY A 187 -7.06 -0.81 2.09
N GLY A 188 -7.82 0.27 1.97
CA GLY A 188 -9.27 0.20 1.78
C GLY A 188 -9.73 -0.40 0.45
N THR A 189 -8.87 -0.49 -0.54
CA THR A 189 -9.22 -1.05 -1.86
C THR A 189 -9.37 -2.57 -1.82
N ILE A 190 -8.66 -3.29 -0.94
CA ILE A 190 -8.79 -4.74 -0.82
C ILE A 190 -10.14 -5.19 -0.22
N GLU A 191 -10.93 -4.24 0.29
CA GLU A 191 -12.30 -4.48 0.76
C GLU A 191 -13.30 -4.66 -0.38
N ILE A 192 -12.98 -4.21 -1.59
CA ILE A 192 -13.83 -4.41 -2.77
C ILE A 192 -13.96 -5.93 -3.00
N GLU A 193 -15.21 -6.39 -3.11
CA GLU A 193 -15.52 -7.82 -3.28
C GLU A 193 -14.73 -8.45 -4.43
N GLY A 194 -14.02 -9.54 -4.16
CA GLY A 194 -13.21 -10.29 -5.12
C GLY A 194 -11.76 -9.81 -5.29
N VAL A 195 -11.44 -8.58 -4.89
CA VAL A 195 -10.08 -8.01 -5.08
C VAL A 195 -9.05 -8.75 -4.24
N TYR A 196 -9.30 -8.95 -2.95
CA TYR A 196 -8.37 -9.68 -2.08
C TYR A 196 -8.10 -11.10 -2.59
N GLU A 197 -9.15 -11.83 -2.91
CA GLU A 197 -9.07 -13.22 -3.36
C GLU A 197 -8.29 -13.34 -4.67
N GLN A 198 -8.52 -12.42 -5.61
CA GLN A 198 -7.82 -12.41 -6.90
C GLN A 198 -6.33 -12.12 -6.71
N ILE A 199 -5.98 -11.14 -5.87
CA ILE A 199 -4.59 -10.84 -5.54
C ILE A 199 -3.94 -12.03 -4.85
N ALA A 200 -4.60 -12.61 -3.86
CA ALA A 200 -4.06 -13.74 -3.10
C ALA A 200 -3.76 -14.96 -3.99
N ASN A 201 -4.63 -15.23 -4.97
CA ASN A 201 -4.47 -16.34 -5.91
C ASN A 201 -3.41 -16.07 -7.01
N SER A 202 -2.99 -14.81 -7.17
CA SER A 202 -2.04 -14.42 -8.24
C SER A 202 -0.57 -14.58 -7.87
N PHE A 203 -0.28 -14.92 -6.61
CA PHE A 203 1.10 -15.07 -6.11
C PHE A 203 1.39 -16.47 -5.59
N ASN A 204 2.61 -16.94 -5.80
CA ASN A 204 3.12 -18.19 -5.22
C ASN A 204 3.55 -18.05 -3.76
N TYR A 205 3.31 -16.90 -3.14
CA TYR A 205 3.56 -16.62 -1.73
C TYR A 205 2.30 -16.78 -0.92
N LYS A 206 2.44 -17.08 0.38
CA LYS A 206 1.31 -16.94 1.29
C LYS A 206 0.92 -15.47 1.37
N VAL A 207 -0.29 -15.15 0.96
CA VAL A 207 -0.87 -13.81 1.06
C VAL A 207 -1.79 -13.77 2.26
N ARG A 208 -1.67 -12.74 3.08
CA ARG A 208 -2.56 -12.51 4.23
C ARG A 208 -2.98 -11.05 4.27
N ARG A 209 -4.20 -10.85 4.69
CA ARG A 209 -4.70 -9.53 5.04
C ARG A 209 -4.27 -9.20 6.47
N ILE A 210 -3.99 -7.96 6.73
CA ILE A 210 -3.71 -7.47 8.06
C ILE A 210 -4.48 -6.17 8.29
N GLU A 211 -5.01 -6.06 9.50
CA GLU A 211 -5.60 -4.82 9.99
C GLU A 211 -4.54 -4.05 10.79
N PRO A 212 -4.58 -2.71 10.75
CA PRO A 212 -3.69 -1.89 11.58
C PRO A 212 -3.81 -2.24 13.06
N ILE A 213 -2.74 -2.00 13.79
CA ILE A 213 -2.73 -2.22 15.25
C ILE A 213 -3.74 -1.28 15.91
N PRO A 214 -4.72 -1.80 16.69
CA PRO A 214 -5.73 -0.97 17.30
C PRO A 214 -5.13 0.13 18.15
N LEU A 215 -5.50 1.37 17.90
CA LEU A 215 -5.12 2.52 18.71
C LEU A 215 -6.09 2.68 19.90
N LYS A 216 -5.55 2.90 21.10
CA LYS A 216 -6.37 3.18 22.28
C LYS A 216 -7.18 4.46 22.07
N GLY A 217 -8.50 4.37 22.25
CA GLY A 217 -9.41 5.51 22.09
C GLY A 217 -10.02 5.65 20.70
N LEU A 218 -9.61 4.85 19.72
CA LEU A 218 -10.24 4.80 18.40
C LEU A 218 -11.43 3.83 18.46
N SER A 219 -12.65 4.36 18.37
CA SER A 219 -13.87 3.57 18.46
C SER A 219 -14.29 2.91 17.14
N ASN A 220 -13.76 3.38 15.99
CA ASN A 220 -14.11 2.87 14.68
C ASN A 220 -12.85 2.41 13.94
N PRO A 221 -12.69 1.09 13.71
CA PRO A 221 -11.52 0.55 13.03
C PRO A 221 -11.36 1.02 11.59
N SER A 222 -12.43 1.51 10.94
CA SER A 222 -12.34 2.02 9.55
C SER A 222 -11.48 3.28 9.38
N TYR A 223 -11.11 3.94 10.48
CA TYR A 223 -10.19 5.09 10.47
C TYR A 223 -8.71 4.69 10.67
N SER A 224 -8.45 3.42 10.97
CA SER A 224 -7.11 2.96 11.31
C SER A 224 -6.12 2.97 10.13
N ASP A 225 -6.61 2.83 8.89
CA ASP A 225 -5.76 2.77 7.70
C ASP A 225 -5.15 4.12 7.32
N ALA A 226 -5.74 5.22 7.75
CA ALA A 226 -5.32 6.57 7.37
C ALA A 226 -4.46 7.28 8.43
N VAL A 227 -4.33 6.71 9.64
CA VAL A 227 -3.86 7.44 10.83
C VAL A 227 -2.57 6.83 11.42
N VAL A 228 -2.01 5.83 10.78
CA VAL A 228 -0.78 5.19 11.28
C VAL A 228 0.48 5.85 10.76
#